data_1b7a95f48a27edbba7b5e52996a6c658
#
_entry.id   1b7a95f48a27edbba7b5e52996a6c658
#
_cell.length_a   1.000
_cell.length_b   1.000
_cell.length_c   1.000
_cell.angle_alpha   90.00
_cell.angle_beta   90.00
_cell.angle_gamma   90.00
#
_symmetry.space_group_name_H-M   'P 1'
#
loop_
_entity.id
_entity.type
_entity.pdbx_description
1 polymer ?
#
loop_
_entity_poly.entity_id
_entity_poly.type
_entity_poly.pdbx_seq_one_letter_code
_entity_poly.pdbx_strand_id
1 'polypeptide(L)'
;MSNDTKIDFKKMDGLTPGIVQDAQTGEVLMLGFLNPESFAKTIESGFVTFWSRTRQKLWMKGETSGNRLRIVSVSTDCDQDTLLFRVFVEGDGLVCHEGTVSCFTRPLTLDASASAREATRG
;
A
#
# COMPACT_ATOMS: atom_id res chain seq x y z
N MET A 1 -2.25 13.32 22.57
CA MET A 1 -2.96 12.13 23.00
C MET A 1 -2.36 10.90 22.36
N SER A 2 -2.07 9.94 23.14
CA SER A 2 -1.50 8.74 22.60
C SER A 2 -2.60 7.90 21.93
N ASN A 3 -2.27 7.33 20.82
CA ASN A 3 -3.13 6.41 20.12
C ASN A 3 -2.62 5.00 20.41
N ASP A 4 -3.40 4.23 21.14
CA ASP A 4 -2.98 2.89 21.54
C ASP A 4 -3.23 1.84 20.48
N THR A 5 -3.77 2.24 19.32
CA THR A 5 -3.98 1.33 18.21
C THR A 5 -2.64 0.84 17.67
N LYS A 6 -2.49 -0.45 17.60
CA LYS A 6 -1.26 -1.09 17.13
C LYS A 6 -1.57 -2.03 15.98
N ILE A 7 -0.55 -2.29 15.16
CA ILE A 7 -0.66 -3.22 14.06
C ILE A 7 -0.25 -4.61 14.54
N ASP A 8 -1.03 -5.60 14.16
CA ASP A 8 -0.71 -6.99 14.48
C ASP A 8 0.01 -7.63 13.29
N PHE A 9 1.33 -7.52 13.30
CA PHE A 9 2.15 -8.10 12.24
C PHE A 9 2.21 -9.62 12.29
N LYS A 10 1.82 -10.22 13.39
CA LYS A 10 1.96 -11.67 13.56
C LYS A 10 0.97 -12.47 12.73
N LYS A 11 -0.17 -11.88 12.40
CA LYS A 11 -1.24 -12.59 11.68
C LYS A 11 -0.81 -13.08 10.31
N MET A 12 0.14 -12.39 9.66
CA MET A 12 0.56 -12.74 8.32
C MET A 12 2.08 -12.90 8.24
N ASP A 13 2.62 -13.64 9.19
CA ASP A 13 4.04 -13.98 9.25
C ASP A 13 4.95 -12.75 9.25
N GLY A 14 4.54 -11.73 9.98
CA GLY A 14 5.34 -10.52 10.10
C GLY A 14 5.08 -9.49 9.03
N LEU A 15 4.13 -9.72 8.13
CA LEU A 15 3.79 -8.77 7.07
C LEU A 15 2.36 -8.26 7.23
N THR A 16 2.15 -7.02 6.79
CA THR A 16 0.82 -6.42 6.78
C THR A 16 0.63 -5.71 5.44
N PRO A 17 -0.48 -5.94 4.73
CA PRO A 17 -0.75 -5.20 3.51
C PRO A 17 -1.06 -3.75 3.82
N GLY A 18 -0.58 -2.85 2.97
CA GLY A 18 -0.84 -1.43 3.07
C GLY A 18 -1.44 -0.93 1.78
N ILE A 19 -2.66 -0.41 1.88
CA ILE A 19 -3.35 0.21 0.76
C ILE A 19 -2.94 1.67 0.71
N VAL A 20 -2.65 2.17 -0.48
CA VAL A 20 -2.31 3.58 -0.68
C VAL A 20 -3.42 4.24 -1.47
N GLN A 21 -3.94 5.33 -0.93
CA GLN A 21 -5.07 6.07 -1.50
C GLN A 21 -4.69 7.54 -1.59
N ASP A 22 -5.05 8.17 -2.72
CA ASP A 22 -4.86 9.61 -2.89
C ASP A 22 -5.78 10.35 -1.92
N ALA A 23 -5.21 11.23 -1.08
CA ALA A 23 -5.98 11.94 -0.07
C ALA A 23 -6.92 13.00 -0.69
N GLN A 24 -6.63 13.48 -1.89
CA GLN A 24 -7.46 14.50 -2.56
C GLN A 24 -8.57 13.88 -3.38
N THR A 25 -8.26 12.85 -4.15
CA THR A 25 -9.22 12.27 -5.10
C THR A 25 -9.96 11.05 -4.56
N GLY A 26 -9.38 10.38 -3.56
CA GLY A 26 -9.92 9.12 -3.08
C GLY A 26 -9.52 7.91 -3.92
N GLU A 27 -8.74 8.13 -4.98
CA GLU A 27 -8.34 7.04 -5.86
C GLU A 27 -7.39 6.07 -5.14
N VAL A 28 -7.65 4.78 -5.27
CA VAL A 28 -6.73 3.75 -4.75
C VAL A 28 -5.57 3.62 -5.72
N LEU A 29 -4.36 3.78 -5.22
CA LEU A 29 -3.18 3.91 -6.07
C LEU A 29 -2.37 2.62 -6.16
N MET A 30 -2.18 1.93 -5.05
CA MET A 30 -1.42 0.69 -5.04
C MET A 30 -1.61 -0.05 -3.72
N LEU A 31 -1.09 -1.26 -3.65
CA LEU A 31 -0.99 -2.02 -2.41
C LEU A 31 0.43 -2.59 -2.32
N GLY A 32 1.03 -2.51 -1.15
CA GLY A 32 2.32 -3.11 -0.86
C GLY A 32 2.30 -3.75 0.51
N PHE A 33 3.43 -4.32 0.92
CA PHE A 33 3.52 -5.00 2.20
C PHE A 33 4.51 -4.30 3.11
N LEU A 34 4.22 -4.32 4.41
CA LEU A 34 5.08 -3.72 5.41
C LEU A 34 5.40 -4.77 6.47
N ASN A 35 6.61 -4.67 7.02
CA ASN A 35 6.98 -5.37 8.24
C ASN A 35 7.17 -4.31 9.33
N PRO A 36 7.44 -4.71 10.59
CA PRO A 36 7.62 -3.70 11.65
C PRO A 36 8.69 -2.67 11.33
N GLU A 37 9.77 -3.08 10.68
CA GLU A 37 10.87 -2.17 10.35
C GLU A 37 10.46 -1.14 9.30
N SER A 38 9.81 -1.57 8.22
CA SER A 38 9.37 -0.64 7.18
C SER A 38 8.27 0.28 7.68
N PHE A 39 7.39 -0.21 8.55
CA PHE A 39 6.37 0.62 9.17
C PHE A 39 7.00 1.71 10.05
N ALA A 40 7.98 1.34 10.87
CA ALA A 40 8.68 2.33 11.70
C ALA A 40 9.37 3.38 10.83
N LYS A 41 9.99 2.96 9.74
CA LYS A 41 10.63 3.88 8.81
C LYS A 41 9.62 4.81 8.14
N THR A 42 8.45 4.28 7.82
CA THR A 42 7.36 5.07 7.24
C THR A 42 6.93 6.18 8.19
N ILE A 43 6.70 5.85 9.45
CA ILE A 43 6.26 6.84 10.45
C ILE A 43 7.36 7.86 10.71
N GLU A 44 8.61 7.41 10.81
CA GLU A 44 9.73 8.30 11.06
C GLU A 44 9.96 9.30 9.93
N SER A 45 9.91 8.82 8.68
CA SER A 45 10.24 9.65 7.53
C SER A 45 9.05 10.47 7.02
N GLY A 46 7.83 10.02 7.26
CA GLY A 46 6.63 10.62 6.67
C GLY A 46 6.34 10.16 5.25
N PHE A 47 7.13 9.24 4.73
CA PHE A 47 6.97 8.69 3.38
C PHE A 47 6.78 7.18 3.45
N VAL A 48 5.87 6.65 2.62
CA VAL A 48 5.55 5.22 2.66
C VAL A 48 6.75 4.40 2.21
N THR A 49 7.22 3.53 3.09
CA THR A 49 8.32 2.63 2.86
C THR A 49 7.82 1.20 3.07
N PHE A 50 7.96 0.38 2.03
CA PHE A 50 7.48 -0.98 2.05
C PHE A 50 8.60 -1.96 2.34
N TRP A 51 8.23 -3.19 2.65
CA TRP A 51 9.14 -4.33 2.68
C TRP A 51 8.98 -5.11 1.38
N SER A 52 10.06 -5.24 0.62
CA SER A 52 10.04 -6.02 -0.61
C SER A 52 10.28 -7.49 -0.27
N ARG A 53 9.25 -8.33 -0.49
CA ARG A 53 9.34 -9.75 -0.20
C ARG A 53 10.33 -10.46 -1.12
N THR A 54 10.40 -10.03 -2.38
CA THR A 54 11.29 -10.66 -3.35
C THR A 54 12.74 -10.25 -3.17
N ARG A 55 12.98 -8.99 -2.81
CA ARG A 55 14.34 -8.48 -2.62
C ARG A 55 14.83 -8.56 -1.18
N GLN A 56 13.95 -8.86 -0.24
CA GLN A 56 14.25 -8.94 1.18
C GLN A 56 14.91 -7.66 1.70
N LYS A 57 14.33 -6.51 1.35
CA LYS A 57 14.86 -5.21 1.80
C LYS A 57 13.76 -4.16 1.86
N LEU A 58 14.06 -3.08 2.56
CA LEU A 58 13.19 -1.91 2.60
C LEU A 58 13.17 -1.21 1.25
N TRP A 59 12.02 -0.64 0.92
CA TRP A 59 11.83 0.03 -0.35
C TRP A 59 10.92 1.24 -0.16
N MET A 60 11.50 2.45 -0.23
CA MET A 60 10.72 3.67 -0.19
C MET A 60 10.16 3.94 -1.58
N LYS A 61 8.82 3.93 -1.70
CA LYS A 61 8.17 4.18 -2.98
C LYS A 61 8.51 5.59 -3.47
N GLY A 62 8.95 5.68 -4.72
CA GLY A 62 9.27 6.97 -5.34
C GLY A 62 10.66 7.48 -5.01
N GLU A 63 11.49 6.69 -4.34
CA GLU A 63 12.84 7.11 -3.95
C GLU A 63 13.68 7.54 -5.16
N THR A 64 13.57 6.80 -6.26
CA THR A 64 14.32 7.08 -7.48
C THR A 64 13.58 8.04 -8.40
N SER A 65 12.27 7.85 -8.57
CA SER A 65 11.48 8.64 -9.51
C SER A 65 11.16 10.03 -8.99
N GLY A 66 11.22 10.24 -7.67
CA GLY A 66 10.79 11.48 -7.05
C GLY A 66 9.30 11.50 -6.71
N ASN A 67 8.55 10.48 -7.10
CA ASN A 67 7.11 10.40 -6.87
C ASN A 67 6.85 9.71 -5.54
N ARG A 68 7.36 10.30 -4.45
CA ARG A 68 7.23 9.72 -3.12
C ARG A 68 5.82 9.90 -2.58
N LEU A 69 5.44 9.03 -1.67
CA LEU A 69 4.10 9.01 -1.10
C LEU A 69 4.15 9.65 0.30
N ARG A 70 3.86 10.95 0.36
CA ARG A 70 3.87 11.68 1.62
C ARG A 70 2.58 11.40 2.38
N ILE A 71 2.71 10.97 3.62
CA ILE A 71 1.56 10.58 4.43
C ILE A 71 0.76 11.81 4.85
N VAL A 72 -0.55 11.76 4.58
CA VAL A 72 -1.52 12.70 5.12
C VAL A 72 -2.16 12.08 6.36
N SER A 73 -2.54 10.80 6.26
CA SER A 73 -3.08 10.06 7.40
C SER A 73 -2.81 8.58 7.23
N VAL A 74 -2.79 7.86 8.34
CA VAL A 74 -2.66 6.42 8.34
C VAL A 74 -3.65 5.85 9.35
N SER A 75 -4.27 4.75 8.98
CA SER A 75 -5.20 4.05 9.86
C SER A 75 -5.08 2.55 9.64
N THR A 76 -5.56 1.79 10.58
CA THR A 76 -5.66 0.34 10.45
C THR A 76 -7.13 -0.06 10.50
N ASP A 77 -7.41 -1.26 10.02
CA ASP A 77 -8.78 -1.77 10.04
C ASP A 77 -9.17 -2.30 11.42
N CYS A 78 -10.39 -2.84 11.51
CA CYS A 78 -10.98 -3.20 12.79
C CYS A 78 -10.23 -4.30 13.54
N ASP A 79 -9.53 -5.18 12.82
CA ASP A 79 -8.77 -6.26 13.44
C ASP A 79 -7.24 -6.05 13.34
N GLN A 80 -6.81 -4.87 12.95
CA GLN A 80 -5.42 -4.39 13.08
C GLN A 80 -4.42 -5.16 12.23
N ASP A 81 -4.85 -5.64 11.07
CA ASP A 81 -3.97 -6.41 10.18
C ASP A 81 -3.89 -5.85 8.76
N THR A 82 -4.44 -4.66 8.51
CA THR A 82 -4.34 -3.98 7.21
C THR A 82 -4.18 -2.49 7.46
N LEU A 83 -3.32 -1.85 6.68
CA LEU A 83 -3.06 -0.42 6.81
C LEU A 83 -3.68 0.32 5.64
N LEU A 84 -4.16 1.54 5.92
CA LEU A 84 -4.59 2.48 4.88
C LEU A 84 -3.78 3.75 5.02
N PHE A 85 -2.99 4.05 4.00
CA PHE A 85 -2.22 5.28 3.91
C PHE A 85 -2.93 6.21 2.95
N ARG A 86 -3.40 7.35 3.45
CA ARG A 86 -3.90 8.41 2.58
C ARG A 86 -2.74 9.37 2.37
N VAL A 87 -2.42 9.65 1.10
CA VAL A 87 -1.16 10.28 0.76
C VAL A 87 -1.35 11.45 -0.20
N PHE A 88 -0.33 12.30 -0.22
CA PHE A 88 -0.08 13.24 -1.31
C PHE A 88 1.09 12.69 -2.12
N VAL A 89 0.90 12.47 -3.41
CA VAL A 89 1.95 11.94 -4.28
C VAL A 89 2.81 13.09 -4.77
N GLU A 90 4.10 13.05 -4.47
CA GLU A 90 5.05 14.06 -4.91
C GLU A 90 5.45 13.85 -6.37
N GLY A 91 6.21 14.80 -6.90
CA GLY A 91 6.69 14.70 -8.27
C GLY A 91 5.59 14.93 -9.28
N ASP A 92 5.56 14.13 -10.34
CA ASP A 92 4.54 14.25 -11.38
C ASP A 92 3.27 13.43 -11.08
N GLY A 93 3.19 12.81 -9.92
CA GLY A 93 1.99 12.14 -9.45
C GLY A 93 1.77 10.73 -10.01
N LEU A 94 2.75 10.18 -10.70
CA LEU A 94 2.62 8.86 -11.30
C LEU A 94 3.17 7.80 -10.36
N VAL A 95 2.28 6.96 -9.81
CA VAL A 95 2.64 5.97 -8.80
C VAL A 95 3.15 4.68 -9.44
N CYS A 96 2.51 4.24 -10.52
CA CYS A 96 2.87 2.98 -11.17
C CYS A 96 4.14 3.13 -12.03
N HIS A 97 5.00 2.11 -12.00
CA HIS A 97 6.21 2.12 -12.82
C HIS A 97 5.91 2.12 -14.32
N GLU A 98 4.67 1.80 -14.69
CA GLU A 98 4.23 1.85 -16.09
C GLU A 98 3.80 3.26 -16.52
N GLY A 99 3.98 4.26 -15.66
CA GLY A 99 3.68 5.64 -15.99
C GLY A 99 2.23 6.05 -15.81
N THR A 100 1.48 5.33 -14.99
CA THR A 100 0.10 5.68 -14.68
C THR A 100 -0.03 6.19 -13.25
N VAL A 101 -1.11 6.93 -12.97
CA VAL A 101 -1.36 7.44 -11.64
C VAL A 101 -1.59 6.30 -10.66
N SER A 102 -2.36 5.29 -11.05
CA SER A 102 -2.66 4.14 -10.21
C SER A 102 -2.08 2.87 -10.84
N CYS A 103 -1.75 1.92 -9.99
CA CYS A 103 -1.36 0.58 -10.43
C CYS A 103 -2.56 -0.25 -10.89
N PHE A 104 -3.77 0.15 -10.52
CA PHE A 104 -4.98 -0.61 -10.84
C PHE A 104 -5.52 -0.16 -12.20
N THR A 105 -4.90 -0.67 -13.26
CA THR A 105 -5.19 -0.24 -14.64
C THR A 105 -5.77 -1.32 -15.52
N ARG A 106 -5.90 -2.55 -15.02
CA ARG A 106 -6.33 -3.70 -15.84
C ARG A 106 -7.66 -4.23 -15.37
N PRO A 107 -8.77 -3.74 -15.96
CA PRO A 107 -10.09 -4.20 -15.52
C PRO A 107 -10.29 -5.68 -15.83
N LEU A 108 -11.02 -6.34 -14.96
CA LEU A 108 -11.43 -7.73 -15.19
C LEU A 108 -12.88 -7.75 -15.63
N THR A 109 -13.23 -8.76 -16.43
CA THR A 109 -14.60 -8.90 -16.87
C THR A 109 -15.49 -9.38 -15.73
N LEU A 110 -16.71 -8.85 -15.71
CA LEU A 110 -17.72 -9.27 -14.73
C LEU A 110 -18.62 -10.38 -15.24
N ASP A 111 -18.18 -11.12 -16.26
CA ASP A 111 -18.87 -12.34 -16.66
C ASP A 111 -18.79 -13.33 -15.51
N ALA A 112 -19.93 -13.49 -14.81
CA ALA A 112 -19.97 -14.25 -13.57
C ALA A 112 -19.51 -15.70 -13.75
N SER A 113 -19.86 -16.35 -14.87
CA SER A 113 -19.48 -17.74 -15.07
C SER A 113 -17.98 -17.90 -15.31
N ALA A 114 -17.37 -17.00 -16.08
CA ALA A 114 -15.94 -17.05 -16.32
C ALA A 114 -15.15 -16.70 -15.05
N SER A 115 -15.58 -15.66 -14.33
CA SER A 115 -14.92 -15.23 -13.10
C SER A 115 -14.99 -16.29 -12.01
N ALA A 116 -16.14 -16.96 -11.89
CA ALA A 116 -16.30 -18.02 -10.90
C ALA A 116 -15.38 -19.20 -11.21
N ARG A 117 -15.21 -19.56 -12.48
CA ARG A 117 -14.32 -20.64 -12.87
C ARG A 117 -12.86 -20.32 -12.56
N GLU A 118 -12.44 -19.08 -12.80
CA GLU A 118 -11.09 -18.65 -12.47
C GLU A 118 -10.85 -18.68 -10.96
N ALA A 119 -11.81 -18.24 -10.18
CA ALA A 119 -11.71 -18.25 -8.73
C ALA A 119 -11.57 -19.67 -8.17
N THR A 120 -12.26 -20.64 -8.76
CA THR A 120 -12.23 -22.02 -8.29
C THR A 120 -11.01 -22.80 -8.73
N ARG A 121 -10.27 -22.32 -9.70
CA ARG A 121 -9.02 -22.92 -10.12
C ARG A 121 -7.89 -22.70 -9.11
N GLY A 122 -8.03 -21.71 -8.30
CA GLY A 122 -7.18 -21.26 -7.24
C GLY A 122 -5.95 -21.93 -6.92
#